data_4c80fe03f754a034fc76c9eca7bef582
#
_entry.id   4c80fe03f754a034fc76c9eca7bef582
#
_cell.length_a   1.000
_cell.length_b   1.000
_cell.length_c   1.000
_cell.angle_alpha   90.00
_cell.angle_beta   90.00
_cell.angle_gamma   90.00
#
_symmetry.space_group_name_H-M   'P 1'
#
loop_
_entity.id
_entity.type
_entity.pdbx_description
1 polymer ?
#
loop_
_entity_poly.entity_id
_entity_poly.type
_entity_poly.pdbx_seq_one_letter_code
_entity_poly.pdbx_strand_id
1 'polypeptide(L)'
;MNNSGKSSADGLPGRRRRLLVVIASAFTACAVGAAALIGVFAWVVDDVESDLLDREMNCCWEAGATPAWMSGQMGVRIPEAASDRRAGYKVGERHDTGLLSFVLPSKEAEAYTGRLLPEGTRMTGNFRPKQKDYRPAAAFSHLGLAEPETLVRGLRRASLCPDGLDSPEGVHLRRCVDLFAHEFRPGTTRIYVRSTIEPAVTPPPASPGP
;
A
#
# COMPACT_ATOMS: atom_id res chain seq x y z
N MET A 1 96.22 18.49 7.52
CA MET A 1 95.70 17.79 6.34
C MET A 1 94.29 17.42 6.64
N ASN A 2 93.39 18.18 6.04
CA ASN A 2 91.93 18.10 6.22
C ASN A 2 91.35 17.17 5.19
N ASN A 3 90.62 16.20 5.62
CA ASN A 3 89.85 15.37 4.68
C ASN A 3 88.40 15.41 5.11
N SER A 4 87.68 16.31 4.46
CA SER A 4 86.22 16.47 4.60
C SER A 4 85.48 15.36 3.81
N GLY A 5 84.98 14.41 4.51
CA GLY A 5 84.06 13.40 3.96
C GLY A 5 82.68 14.05 3.70
N LYS A 6 82.35 14.29 2.44
CA LYS A 6 81.07 14.74 1.99
C LYS A 6 80.12 13.54 1.93
N SER A 7 79.24 13.46 2.95
CA SER A 7 78.18 12.43 3.01
C SER A 7 77.06 12.86 2.07
N SER A 8 76.89 12.12 0.98
CA SER A 8 75.79 12.29 0.07
C SER A 8 74.52 11.66 0.66
N ALA A 9 73.72 12.48 1.33
CA ALA A 9 72.39 12.10 1.84
C ALA A 9 71.24 12.73 1.05
N ASP A 10 71.32 12.71 -0.28
CA ASP A 10 70.32 13.27 -1.16
C ASP A 10 69.73 12.17 -2.09
N GLY A 11 68.80 11.40 -1.61
CA GLY A 11 68.18 10.40 -2.51
C GLY A 11 66.83 9.82 -2.01
N LEU A 12 66.29 10.28 -0.91
CA LEU A 12 65.13 9.59 -0.28
C LEU A 12 63.80 10.34 -0.19
N PRO A 13 63.63 11.63 -0.36
CA PRO A 13 62.30 12.22 -0.20
C PRO A 13 61.39 12.04 -1.41
N GLY A 14 61.91 12.00 -2.62
CA GLY A 14 61.08 11.92 -3.84
C GLY A 14 60.40 10.57 -4.04
N ARG A 15 61.08 9.49 -3.69
CA ARG A 15 60.55 8.11 -3.89
C ARG A 15 59.44 7.79 -2.89
N ARG A 16 59.57 8.17 -1.67
CA ARG A 16 58.51 8.00 -0.63
C ARG A 16 57.26 8.83 -0.97
N ARG A 17 57.43 10.04 -1.42
CA ARG A 17 56.30 10.91 -1.84
C ARG A 17 55.54 10.35 -3.04
N ARG A 18 56.25 9.82 -4.04
CA ARG A 18 55.62 9.13 -5.16
C ARG A 18 54.85 7.86 -4.74
N LEU A 19 55.42 7.07 -3.85
CA LEU A 19 54.75 5.88 -3.32
C LEU A 19 53.47 6.23 -2.57
N LEU A 20 53.50 7.26 -1.70
CA LEU A 20 52.32 7.73 -0.98
C LEU A 20 51.23 8.27 -1.90
N VAL A 21 51.60 8.97 -2.97
CA VAL A 21 50.63 9.45 -3.95
C VAL A 21 49.95 8.26 -4.71
N VAL A 22 50.73 7.28 -5.10
CA VAL A 22 50.20 6.07 -5.80
C VAL A 22 49.27 5.30 -4.86
N ILE A 23 49.65 5.10 -3.59
CA ILE A 23 48.79 4.44 -2.61
C ILE A 23 47.50 5.22 -2.38
N ALA A 24 47.60 6.52 -2.17
CA ALA A 24 46.42 7.37 -1.96
C ALA A 24 45.46 7.36 -3.15
N SER A 25 46.00 7.45 -4.38
CA SER A 25 45.18 7.38 -5.59
C SER A 25 44.51 6.01 -5.78
N ALA A 26 45.19 4.91 -5.46
CA ALA A 26 44.62 3.58 -5.50
C ALA A 26 43.47 3.42 -4.47
N PHE A 27 43.66 3.92 -3.23
CA PHE A 27 42.59 3.92 -2.23
C PHE A 27 41.39 4.76 -2.64
N THR A 28 41.62 5.94 -3.23
CA THR A 28 40.54 6.79 -3.72
C THR A 28 39.78 6.09 -4.86
N ALA A 29 40.48 5.47 -5.80
CA ALA A 29 39.83 4.74 -6.90
C ALA A 29 39.00 3.55 -6.39
N CYS A 30 39.52 2.78 -5.41
CA CYS A 30 38.77 1.70 -4.78
C CYS A 30 37.53 2.19 -4.03
N ALA A 31 37.63 3.30 -3.28
CA ALA A 31 36.52 3.89 -2.56
C ALA A 31 35.40 4.38 -3.50
N VAL A 32 35.77 5.04 -4.60
CA VAL A 32 34.82 5.50 -5.62
C VAL A 32 34.17 4.30 -6.33
N GLY A 33 34.96 3.26 -6.65
CA GLY A 33 34.43 2.03 -7.24
C GLY A 33 33.44 1.31 -6.32
N ALA A 34 33.78 1.21 -5.02
CA ALA A 34 32.89 0.61 -4.03
C ALA A 34 31.59 1.42 -3.85
N ALA A 35 31.67 2.75 -3.78
CA ALA A 35 30.51 3.61 -3.70
C ALA A 35 29.59 3.50 -4.92
N ALA A 36 30.17 3.43 -6.12
CA ALA A 36 29.41 3.22 -7.35
C ALA A 36 28.70 1.86 -7.37
N LEU A 37 29.38 0.79 -6.95
CA LEU A 37 28.77 -0.55 -6.86
C LEU A 37 27.64 -0.59 -5.85
N ILE A 38 27.79 0.02 -4.67
CA ILE A 38 26.73 0.12 -3.66
C ILE A 38 25.53 0.90 -4.22
N GLY A 39 25.77 2.01 -4.93
CA GLY A 39 24.72 2.81 -5.56
C GLY A 39 23.94 2.04 -6.61
N VAL A 40 24.63 1.31 -7.49
CA VAL A 40 24.01 0.46 -8.51
C VAL A 40 23.23 -0.70 -7.87
N PHE A 41 23.81 -1.32 -6.84
CA PHE A 41 23.13 -2.42 -6.14
C PHE A 41 21.87 -1.94 -5.41
N ALA A 42 21.94 -0.79 -4.73
CA ALA A 42 20.77 -0.19 -4.07
C ALA A 42 19.67 0.16 -5.09
N TRP A 43 20.04 0.71 -6.24
CA TRP A 43 19.10 1.03 -7.31
C TRP A 43 18.46 -0.24 -7.90
N VAL A 44 19.22 -1.28 -8.17
CA VAL A 44 18.70 -2.56 -8.69
C VAL A 44 17.77 -3.23 -7.69
N VAL A 45 18.09 -3.20 -6.40
CA VAL A 45 17.22 -3.79 -5.36
C VAL A 45 15.90 -3.02 -5.27
N ASP A 46 15.93 -1.70 -5.29
CA ASP A 46 14.74 -0.85 -5.25
C ASP A 46 13.84 -1.05 -6.48
N ASP A 47 14.45 -1.17 -7.67
CA ASP A 47 13.75 -1.42 -8.94
C ASP A 47 13.09 -2.81 -8.95
N VAL A 48 13.80 -3.85 -8.52
CA VAL A 48 13.26 -5.22 -8.44
C VAL A 48 12.15 -5.32 -7.40
N GLU A 49 12.29 -4.67 -6.24
CA GLU A 49 11.27 -4.67 -5.20
C GLU A 49 10.00 -3.93 -5.68
N SER A 50 10.15 -2.80 -6.36
CA SER A 50 9.00 -2.08 -6.93
C SER A 50 8.31 -2.87 -8.04
N ASP A 51 9.04 -3.55 -8.92
CA ASP A 51 8.48 -4.42 -9.97
C ASP A 51 7.73 -5.62 -9.39
N LEU A 52 8.26 -6.24 -8.34
CA LEU A 52 7.59 -7.35 -7.66
C LEU A 52 6.30 -6.89 -6.97
N LEU A 53 6.33 -5.75 -6.28
CA LEU A 53 5.15 -5.16 -5.67
C LEU A 53 4.09 -4.76 -6.71
N ASP A 54 4.51 -4.18 -7.84
CA ASP A 54 3.59 -3.83 -8.92
C ASP A 54 2.97 -5.07 -9.57
N ARG A 55 3.74 -6.14 -9.77
CA ARG A 55 3.20 -7.43 -10.22
C ARG A 55 2.25 -8.02 -9.21
N GLU A 56 2.60 -8.03 -7.93
CA GLU A 56 1.73 -8.51 -6.87
C GLU A 56 0.44 -7.69 -6.76
N MET A 57 0.51 -6.37 -6.89
CA MET A 57 -0.68 -5.52 -6.88
C MET A 57 -1.59 -5.73 -8.08
N ASN A 58 -1.02 -5.99 -9.27
CA ASN A 58 -1.75 -6.09 -10.52
C ASN A 58 -2.15 -7.51 -10.88
N CYS A 59 -1.55 -8.54 -10.26
CA CYS A 59 -1.93 -9.91 -10.54
C CYS A 59 -3.20 -10.32 -9.79
N CYS A 60 -3.77 -11.40 -10.27
CA CYS A 60 -4.66 -12.26 -9.51
C CYS A 60 -6.03 -11.64 -9.19
N TRP A 61 -6.45 -10.63 -9.97
CA TRP A 61 -7.79 -10.06 -9.89
C TRP A 61 -8.79 -10.85 -10.73
N GLU A 62 -9.91 -11.17 -10.13
CA GLU A 62 -10.98 -11.96 -10.74
C GLU A 62 -12.01 -11.06 -11.44
N ALA A 63 -12.23 -11.31 -12.73
CA ALA A 63 -13.12 -10.50 -13.55
C ALA A 63 -14.61 -10.60 -13.15
N GLY A 64 -15.01 -11.70 -12.48
CA GLY A 64 -16.40 -11.94 -12.07
C GLY A 64 -16.84 -11.26 -10.77
N ALA A 65 -15.98 -10.46 -10.14
CA ALA A 65 -16.27 -9.81 -8.87
C ALA A 65 -17.22 -8.60 -9.02
N THR A 66 -18.51 -8.87 -9.19
CA THR A 66 -19.53 -7.81 -9.26
C THR A 66 -19.81 -7.19 -7.88
N PRO A 67 -20.30 -5.93 -7.81
CA PRO A 67 -20.68 -5.31 -6.54
C PRO A 67 -21.72 -6.11 -5.76
N ALA A 68 -22.71 -6.70 -6.43
CA ALA A 68 -23.74 -7.52 -5.80
C ALA A 68 -23.15 -8.81 -5.20
N TRP A 69 -22.27 -9.48 -5.94
CA TRP A 69 -21.59 -10.67 -5.46
C TRP A 69 -20.70 -10.36 -4.26
N MET A 70 -19.90 -9.32 -4.33
CA MET A 70 -19.00 -8.90 -3.25
C MET A 70 -19.77 -8.48 -1.99
N SER A 71 -20.88 -7.76 -2.16
CA SER A 71 -21.82 -7.41 -1.08
C SER A 71 -22.29 -8.67 -0.32
N GLY A 72 -22.67 -9.71 -1.06
CA GLY A 72 -23.06 -10.99 -0.49
C GLY A 72 -21.92 -11.71 0.24
N GLN A 73 -20.69 -11.67 -0.29
CA GLN A 73 -19.53 -12.31 0.32
C GLN A 73 -19.12 -11.65 1.64
N MET A 74 -19.20 -10.33 1.72
CA MET A 74 -18.88 -9.57 2.93
C MET A 74 -20.02 -9.53 3.94
N GLY A 75 -21.26 -9.78 3.52
CA GLY A 75 -22.44 -9.54 4.33
C GLY A 75 -22.75 -8.05 4.50
N VAL A 76 -22.27 -7.21 3.59
CA VAL A 76 -22.45 -5.75 3.61
C VAL A 76 -23.46 -5.37 2.53
N ARG A 77 -24.64 -4.92 2.91
CA ARG A 77 -25.69 -4.54 1.96
C ARG A 77 -25.39 -3.20 1.31
N ILE A 78 -25.43 -3.15 -0.02
CA ILE A 78 -25.35 -1.89 -0.79
C ILE A 78 -26.73 -1.23 -0.79
N PRO A 79 -26.90 0.02 -0.33
CA PRO A 79 -28.17 0.72 -0.42
C PRO A 79 -28.63 0.92 -1.87
N GLU A 80 -29.94 0.97 -2.09
CA GLU A 80 -30.50 1.19 -3.43
C GLU A 80 -30.10 2.56 -4.01
N ALA A 81 -30.04 3.58 -3.17
CA ALA A 81 -29.62 4.92 -3.53
C ALA A 81 -28.12 5.03 -3.86
N ALA A 82 -27.33 3.96 -3.65
CA ALA A 82 -25.91 4.00 -3.93
C ALA A 82 -25.63 4.08 -5.43
N SER A 83 -24.76 5.00 -5.80
CA SER A 83 -24.22 5.18 -7.15
C SER A 83 -22.74 4.80 -7.22
N ASP A 84 -22.13 4.81 -8.41
CA ASP A 84 -20.71 4.48 -8.68
C ASP A 84 -20.23 3.28 -7.86
N ARG A 85 -20.94 2.16 -8.05
CA ARG A 85 -20.68 0.90 -7.35
C ARG A 85 -19.54 0.17 -8.06
N ARG A 86 -18.48 -0.16 -7.31
CA ARG A 86 -17.29 -0.86 -7.80
C ARG A 86 -16.95 -2.00 -6.87
N ALA A 87 -16.43 -3.09 -7.42
CA ALA A 87 -15.96 -4.23 -6.65
C ALA A 87 -14.73 -4.85 -7.29
N GLY A 88 -13.91 -5.49 -6.48
CA GLY A 88 -12.76 -6.26 -6.90
C GLY A 88 -12.54 -7.44 -5.95
N TYR A 89 -12.04 -8.53 -6.49
CA TYR A 89 -11.65 -9.71 -5.73
C TYR A 89 -10.26 -10.14 -6.19
N LYS A 90 -9.33 -10.15 -5.26
CA LYS A 90 -7.95 -10.54 -5.49
C LYS A 90 -7.67 -11.86 -4.81
N VAL A 91 -7.22 -12.84 -5.59
CA VAL A 91 -6.71 -14.11 -5.07
C VAL A 91 -5.30 -13.89 -4.49
N GLY A 92 -5.08 -14.27 -3.27
CA GLY A 92 -3.80 -14.17 -2.58
C GLY A 92 -3.24 -15.53 -2.19
N GLU A 93 -1.97 -15.58 -1.80
CA GLU A 93 -1.33 -16.84 -1.41
C GLU A 93 -1.89 -17.44 -0.11
N ARG A 94 -2.27 -16.61 0.84
CA ARG A 94 -2.77 -17.03 2.16
C ARG A 94 -4.22 -16.65 2.38
N HIS A 95 -4.59 -15.47 1.93
CA HIS A 95 -5.93 -14.91 2.06
C HIS A 95 -6.26 -14.12 0.82
N ASP A 96 -7.47 -14.32 0.34
CA ASP A 96 -8.03 -13.49 -0.71
C ASP A 96 -8.47 -12.15 -0.13
N THR A 97 -8.61 -11.14 -0.96
CA THR A 97 -9.06 -9.82 -0.54
C THR A 97 -10.22 -9.34 -1.39
N GLY A 98 -11.31 -9.01 -0.73
CA GLY A 98 -12.45 -8.37 -1.36
C GLY A 98 -12.41 -6.85 -1.19
N LEU A 99 -12.76 -6.14 -2.25
CA LEU A 99 -12.94 -4.69 -2.26
C LEU A 99 -14.34 -4.36 -2.73
N LEU A 100 -14.98 -3.42 -2.04
CA LEU A 100 -16.27 -2.88 -2.43
C LEU A 100 -16.27 -1.37 -2.22
N SER A 101 -16.79 -0.60 -3.17
CA SER A 101 -16.95 0.84 -3.04
C SER A 101 -18.23 1.29 -3.70
N PHE A 102 -18.88 2.31 -3.11
CA PHE A 102 -20.04 2.99 -3.67
C PHE A 102 -20.18 4.40 -3.10
N VAL A 103 -21.01 5.21 -3.73
CA VAL A 103 -21.22 6.61 -3.35
C VAL A 103 -22.65 6.80 -2.86
N LEU A 104 -22.80 7.55 -1.77
CA LEU A 104 -24.08 7.95 -1.18
C LEU A 104 -24.13 9.47 -0.93
N PRO A 105 -25.32 10.08 -0.84
CA PRO A 105 -25.49 11.36 -0.18
C PRO A 105 -24.95 11.30 1.26
N SER A 106 -24.26 12.34 1.74
CA SER A 106 -23.55 12.29 3.04
C SER A 106 -24.47 11.94 4.21
N LYS A 107 -25.70 12.43 4.21
CA LYS A 107 -26.71 12.10 5.24
C LYS A 107 -27.06 10.60 5.24
N GLU A 108 -27.19 10.00 4.07
CA GLU A 108 -27.48 8.56 3.94
C GLU A 108 -26.26 7.72 4.30
N ALA A 109 -25.05 8.19 3.96
CA ALA A 109 -23.80 7.55 4.33
C ALA A 109 -23.61 7.52 5.86
N GLU A 110 -23.99 8.57 6.57
CA GLU A 110 -23.98 8.62 8.03
C GLU A 110 -24.97 7.63 8.62
N ALA A 111 -26.20 7.63 8.14
CA ALA A 111 -27.21 6.67 8.58
C ALA A 111 -26.80 5.22 8.27
N TYR A 112 -26.20 4.98 7.11
CA TYR A 112 -25.70 3.68 6.70
C TYR A 112 -24.56 3.19 7.60
N THR A 113 -23.52 4.01 7.79
CA THR A 113 -22.40 3.65 8.65
C THR A 113 -22.83 3.48 10.11
N GLY A 114 -23.76 4.32 10.59
CA GLY A 114 -24.33 4.21 11.95
C GLY A 114 -25.05 2.87 12.20
N ARG A 115 -25.71 2.31 11.18
CA ARG A 115 -26.35 0.98 11.31
C ARG A 115 -25.35 -0.19 11.29
N LEU A 116 -24.18 0.00 10.69
CA LEU A 116 -23.13 -1.04 10.67
C LEU A 116 -22.30 -1.07 11.95
N LEU A 117 -22.25 0.03 12.68
CA LEU A 117 -21.43 0.13 13.89
C LEU A 117 -22.18 -0.45 15.10
N PRO A 118 -21.46 -1.17 15.99
CA PRO A 118 -22.01 -1.55 17.29
C PRO A 118 -22.46 -0.32 18.07
N GLU A 119 -23.45 -0.50 18.95
CA GLU A 119 -23.96 0.58 19.79
C GLU A 119 -22.83 1.23 20.61
N GLY A 120 -22.81 2.55 20.65
CA GLY A 120 -21.75 3.32 21.32
C GLY A 120 -20.43 3.44 20.56
N THR A 121 -20.26 2.75 19.44
CA THR A 121 -19.07 2.84 18.60
C THR A 121 -19.18 3.98 17.59
N ARG A 122 -18.08 4.68 17.35
CA ARG A 122 -18.00 5.75 16.34
C ARG A 122 -16.83 5.53 15.40
N MET A 123 -17.00 5.93 14.15
CA MET A 123 -15.89 5.99 13.23
C MET A 123 -14.86 7.04 13.67
N THR A 124 -13.59 6.70 13.54
CA THR A 124 -12.48 7.59 13.88
C THR A 124 -11.93 8.27 12.64
N GLY A 125 -11.44 9.52 12.79
CA GLY A 125 -10.74 10.20 11.71
C GLY A 125 -9.38 9.56 11.42
N ASN A 126 -8.89 9.77 10.21
CA ASN A 126 -7.52 9.37 9.85
C ASN A 126 -6.55 10.50 10.21
N PHE A 127 -6.10 10.53 11.47
CA PHE A 127 -5.20 11.58 11.98
C PHE A 127 -3.74 11.41 11.53
N ARG A 128 -3.37 10.21 11.10
CA ARG A 128 -2.02 9.87 10.63
C ARG A 128 -2.16 9.08 9.36
N PRO A 129 -2.33 9.76 8.22
CA PRO A 129 -2.33 9.06 6.94
C PRO A 129 -1.01 8.29 6.82
N LYS A 130 -1.09 7.08 6.33
CA LYS A 130 0.11 6.33 5.98
C LYS A 130 0.85 7.11 4.90
N GLN A 131 2.14 6.84 4.76
CA GLN A 131 3.00 7.54 3.81
C GLN A 131 2.34 7.61 2.43
N LYS A 132 2.67 8.66 1.68
CA LYS A 132 2.12 8.91 0.33
C LYS A 132 2.22 7.70 -0.60
N ASP A 133 3.22 6.85 -0.36
CA ASP A 133 3.52 5.64 -1.12
C ASP A 133 2.95 4.36 -0.48
N TYR A 134 1.96 4.49 0.40
CA TYR A 134 1.30 3.32 0.99
C TYR A 134 0.64 2.46 -0.09
N ARG A 135 1.10 1.22 -0.21
CA ARG A 135 0.62 0.24 -1.18
C ARG A 135 0.14 -1.01 -0.43
N PRO A 136 -1.17 -1.17 -0.24
CA PRO A 136 -1.72 -2.39 0.34
C PRO A 136 -1.64 -3.56 -0.66
N ALA A 137 -1.60 -4.80 -0.17
CA ALA A 137 -1.59 -6.00 -1.00
C ALA A 137 -2.79 -6.12 -1.96
N ALA A 138 -3.92 -5.48 -1.63
CA ALA A 138 -5.07 -5.31 -2.53
C ALA A 138 -5.54 -3.87 -2.46
N ALA A 139 -5.18 -3.11 -3.48
CA ALA A 139 -5.36 -1.67 -3.54
C ALA A 139 -6.67 -1.26 -4.22
N PHE A 140 -7.32 -0.23 -3.70
CA PHE A 140 -8.47 0.41 -4.36
C PHE A 140 -8.09 1.10 -5.67
N SER A 141 -6.79 1.33 -5.92
CA SER A 141 -6.29 1.79 -7.22
C SER A 141 -6.69 0.86 -8.37
N HIS A 142 -6.84 -0.45 -8.14
CA HIS A 142 -7.39 -1.39 -9.12
C HIS A 142 -8.81 -1.00 -9.55
N LEU A 143 -9.58 -0.39 -8.67
CA LEU A 143 -10.91 0.14 -8.97
C LEU A 143 -10.88 1.58 -9.50
N GLY A 144 -9.69 2.14 -9.78
CA GLY A 144 -9.50 3.53 -10.19
C GLY A 144 -9.80 4.52 -9.06
N LEU A 145 -9.57 4.15 -7.81
CA LEU A 145 -9.83 4.95 -6.62
C LEU A 145 -8.55 5.20 -5.84
N ALA A 146 -8.50 6.32 -5.10
CA ALA A 146 -7.43 6.58 -4.16
C ALA A 146 -7.54 5.63 -2.95
N GLU A 147 -6.38 5.26 -2.38
CA GLU A 147 -6.33 4.46 -1.15
C GLU A 147 -6.88 5.27 0.02
N PRO A 148 -7.90 4.75 0.74
CA PRO A 148 -8.52 5.49 1.83
C PRO A 148 -7.53 5.83 2.94
N GLU A 149 -6.54 5.00 3.20
CA GLU A 149 -5.52 5.24 4.22
C GLU A 149 -4.63 6.45 3.94
N THR A 150 -4.57 6.91 2.69
CA THR A 150 -3.80 8.10 2.32
C THR A 150 -4.60 9.39 2.43
N LEU A 151 -5.93 9.29 2.60
CA LEU A 151 -6.82 10.43 2.68
C LEU A 151 -6.86 10.98 4.11
N VAL A 152 -6.83 12.30 4.26
CA VAL A 152 -6.81 12.98 5.57
C VAL A 152 -8.15 13.67 5.84
N ARG A 153 -8.56 14.55 4.92
CA ARG A 153 -9.76 15.38 5.11
C ARG A 153 -11.02 14.60 4.78
N GLY A 154 -12.03 14.69 5.65
CA GLY A 154 -13.32 14.08 5.42
C GLY A 154 -13.32 12.55 5.49
N LEU A 155 -12.20 11.91 5.86
CA LEU A 155 -12.13 10.46 6.03
C LEU A 155 -12.43 10.06 7.47
N ARG A 156 -13.30 9.06 7.60
CA ARG A 156 -13.58 8.33 8.83
C ARG A 156 -13.42 6.84 8.57
N ARG A 157 -12.98 6.08 9.57
CA ARG A 157 -12.74 4.65 9.45
C ARG A 157 -13.21 3.88 10.68
N ALA A 158 -13.55 2.60 10.49
CA ALA A 158 -13.80 1.61 11.52
C ALA A 158 -13.41 0.23 11.02
N SER A 159 -13.00 -0.67 11.91
CA SER A 159 -12.86 -2.09 11.61
C SER A 159 -13.96 -2.83 12.35
N LEU A 160 -14.67 -3.70 11.65
CA LEU A 160 -15.84 -4.40 12.13
C LEU A 160 -15.66 -5.90 11.92
N CYS A 161 -16.00 -6.71 12.92
CA CYS A 161 -15.96 -8.17 12.83
C CYS A 161 -17.32 -8.76 13.25
N PRO A 162 -17.69 -9.97 12.80
CA PRO A 162 -18.97 -10.61 13.10
C PRO A 162 -19.26 -10.74 14.59
N ASP A 163 -18.24 -11.07 15.38
CA ASP A 163 -18.37 -11.36 16.82
C ASP A 163 -18.64 -10.12 17.68
N GLY A 164 -18.59 -8.91 17.10
CA GLY A 164 -18.85 -7.64 17.78
C GLY A 164 -20.20 -7.01 17.45
N LEU A 165 -21.01 -7.68 16.62
CA LEU A 165 -22.23 -7.10 16.09
C LEU A 165 -23.48 -7.83 16.54
N ASP A 166 -24.01 -7.43 17.67
CA ASP A 166 -25.46 -7.48 17.91
C ASP A 166 -26.09 -6.31 17.12
N SER A 167 -26.15 -6.42 15.80
CA SER A 167 -26.81 -5.41 14.98
C SER A 167 -28.32 -5.59 15.06
N PRO A 168 -29.07 -4.61 15.56
CA PRO A 168 -30.53 -4.72 15.70
C PRO A 168 -31.27 -4.84 14.36
N GLU A 169 -30.64 -4.60 13.22
CA GLU A 169 -31.27 -4.54 11.90
C GLU A 169 -30.82 -5.63 10.91
N GLY A 170 -30.31 -6.76 11.38
CA GLY A 170 -30.06 -7.91 10.50
C GLY A 170 -28.89 -7.72 9.53
N VAL A 171 -27.93 -6.86 9.84
CA VAL A 171 -26.66 -6.82 9.13
C VAL A 171 -25.81 -7.99 9.63
N HIS A 172 -25.72 -9.02 8.83
CA HIS A 172 -24.90 -10.20 9.12
C HIS A 172 -23.59 -10.06 8.39
N LEU A 173 -22.60 -9.34 8.98
CA LEU A 173 -21.24 -9.44 8.50
C LEU A 173 -20.83 -10.90 8.51
N ARG A 174 -20.35 -11.38 7.40
CA ARG A 174 -19.81 -12.74 7.30
C ARG A 174 -18.34 -12.80 7.69
N ARG A 175 -17.66 -11.65 7.69
CA ARG A 175 -16.21 -11.51 7.82
C ARG A 175 -15.88 -10.17 8.46
N CYS A 176 -14.65 -10.06 9.00
CA CYS A 176 -14.12 -8.75 9.38
C CYS A 176 -13.96 -7.86 8.15
N VAL A 177 -14.36 -6.60 8.29
CA VAL A 177 -14.22 -5.59 7.25
C VAL A 177 -13.59 -4.32 7.80
N ASP A 178 -12.74 -3.70 6.99
CA ASP A 178 -12.32 -2.31 7.17
C ASP A 178 -13.28 -1.42 6.40
N LEU A 179 -13.99 -0.58 7.13
CA LEU A 179 -14.97 0.36 6.60
C LEU A 179 -14.38 1.77 6.61
N PHE A 180 -14.44 2.45 5.46
CA PHE A 180 -14.05 3.85 5.35
C PHE A 180 -15.18 4.66 4.72
N ALA A 181 -15.38 5.87 5.23
CA ALA A 181 -16.32 6.85 4.68
C ALA A 181 -15.56 8.15 4.38
N HIS A 182 -15.52 8.55 3.14
CA HIS A 182 -14.83 9.75 2.68
C HIS A 182 -15.78 10.73 2.03
N GLU A 183 -16.00 11.86 2.67
CA GLU A 183 -16.70 12.97 2.05
C GLU A 183 -15.74 13.70 1.10
N PHE A 184 -15.73 13.28 -0.16
CA PHE A 184 -14.83 13.82 -1.20
C PHE A 184 -15.35 15.09 -1.87
N ARG A 185 -16.65 15.38 -1.70
CA ARG A 185 -17.32 16.60 -2.09
C ARG A 185 -18.39 16.93 -1.05
N PRO A 186 -18.72 18.21 -0.82
CA PRO A 186 -19.81 18.59 0.08
C PRO A 186 -21.10 17.81 -0.24
N GLY A 187 -21.66 17.15 0.74
CA GLY A 187 -22.89 16.39 0.60
C GLY A 187 -22.76 15.04 -0.11
N THR A 188 -21.54 14.60 -0.46
CA THR A 188 -21.30 13.36 -1.21
C THR A 188 -20.18 12.55 -0.56
N THR A 189 -20.50 11.36 -0.12
CA THR A 189 -19.59 10.46 0.60
C THR A 189 -19.39 9.16 -0.16
N ARG A 190 -18.14 8.77 -0.36
CA ARG A 190 -17.77 7.45 -0.83
C ARG A 190 -17.55 6.52 0.34
N ILE A 191 -18.15 5.36 0.26
CA ILE A 191 -17.93 4.24 1.17
C ILE A 191 -16.93 3.30 0.51
N TYR A 192 -15.94 2.86 1.29
CA TYR A 192 -14.98 1.82 0.92
C TYR A 192 -15.10 0.70 1.94
N VAL A 193 -15.07 -0.52 1.49
CA VAL A 193 -15.07 -1.72 2.33
C VAL A 193 -14.00 -2.66 1.82
N ARG A 194 -13.10 -3.04 2.67
CA ARG A 194 -12.07 -4.06 2.40
C ARG A 194 -12.27 -5.23 3.36
N SER A 195 -12.17 -6.45 2.87
CA SER A 195 -12.26 -7.64 3.69
C SER A 195 -11.20 -8.65 3.29
N THR A 196 -10.58 -9.27 4.28
CA THR A 196 -9.78 -10.48 4.07
C THR A 196 -10.74 -11.67 3.99
N ILE A 197 -10.59 -12.49 2.95
CA ILE A 197 -11.48 -13.60 2.62
C ILE A 197 -10.69 -14.90 2.69
N GLU A 198 -11.29 -15.96 3.22
CA GLU A 198 -10.66 -17.28 3.18
C GLU A 198 -10.47 -17.73 1.73
N PRO A 199 -9.37 -18.44 1.42
CA PRO A 199 -9.12 -18.94 0.09
C PRO A 199 -10.26 -19.86 -0.40
N ALA A 200 -10.38 -20.01 -1.71
CA ALA A 200 -11.34 -20.88 -2.40
C ALA A 200 -12.76 -20.33 -2.59
N VAL A 201 -13.00 -19.04 -2.34
CA VAL A 201 -14.24 -18.40 -2.81
C VAL A 201 -13.99 -17.84 -4.21
N THR A 202 -14.46 -18.55 -5.24
CA THR A 202 -14.33 -18.08 -6.62
C THR A 202 -15.53 -17.22 -6.99
N PRO A 203 -15.36 -16.00 -7.49
CA PRO A 203 -16.46 -15.22 -8.02
C PRO A 203 -17.06 -15.88 -9.27
N PRO A 204 -18.34 -15.64 -9.55
CA PRO A 204 -18.94 -16.15 -10.78
C PRO A 204 -18.18 -15.61 -12.00
N PRO A 205 -18.04 -16.39 -13.07
CA PRO A 205 -17.45 -15.91 -14.30
C PRO A 205 -18.21 -14.68 -14.79
N ALA A 206 -17.49 -13.70 -15.33
CA ALA A 206 -18.12 -12.54 -15.96
C ALA A 206 -19.12 -13.04 -17.00
N SER A 207 -20.36 -12.55 -16.95
CA SER A 207 -21.32 -12.86 -18.00
C SER A 207 -20.72 -12.41 -19.33
N PRO A 208 -20.73 -13.28 -20.38
CA PRO A 208 -20.34 -12.81 -21.70
C PRO A 208 -21.21 -11.59 -22.02
N GLY A 209 -20.56 -10.46 -22.30
CA GLY A 209 -21.27 -9.26 -22.67
C GLY A 209 -22.18 -9.50 -23.88
N PRO A 210 -23.23 -8.69 -24.01
CA PRO A 210 -24.14 -8.80 -25.14
C PRO A 210 -23.45 -8.54 -26.47
#